data_8e39b369b31438ad174e22785638cce4
#
_entry.id   8e39b369b31438ad174e22785638cce4
#
_cell.length_a   1.000
_cell.length_b   1.000
_cell.length_c   1.000
_cell.angle_alpha   90.00
_cell.angle_beta   90.00
_cell.angle_gamma   90.00
#
_symmetry.space_group_name_H-M   'P 1'
#
loop_
_entity.id
_entity.type
_entity.pdbx_description
1 polymer ?
#
loop_
_entity_poly.entity_id
_entity_poly.type
_entity_poly.pdbx_seq_one_letter_code
_entity_poly.pdbx_strand_id
1 'polypeptide(L)'
;VENVIRRLAPRFPSLSVEVQPQTEEVYRAWVQAGCDGLVVYQETYDREAYARVHLAGKKRDFEWRLETPERGSRAGFRRLGIGALLGLADWRLEAVHLAAHARYLMRDSWRAMVSISLPRLRPAAFAIGPTHPVSDRDFVRLVCALRMFAPDAGITLSTRESAGLRDGVMSLGVTSMSAGSRTEPGGYSAPSAAEKQFEIADLRTPQEVFRAVRDRGYDPVWKDWEVALHG
;
A
#
# COMPACT_ATOMS: atom_id res chain seq x y z
N VAL A 1 -9.64 -17.08 -3.72
CA VAL A 1 -8.32 -16.40 -3.79
C VAL A 1 -7.25 -17.43 -4.10
N GLU A 2 -7.08 -18.49 -3.33
CA GLU A 2 -6.02 -19.50 -3.49
C GLU A 2 -5.93 -20.07 -4.93
N ASN A 3 -7.06 -20.48 -5.51
CA ASN A 3 -7.09 -21.01 -6.88
C ASN A 3 -6.62 -19.98 -7.92
N VAL A 4 -6.87 -18.70 -7.69
CA VAL A 4 -6.39 -17.63 -8.57
C VAL A 4 -4.88 -17.49 -8.43
N ILE A 5 -4.36 -17.50 -7.19
CA ILE A 5 -2.92 -17.46 -6.93
C ILE A 5 -2.21 -18.63 -7.64
N ARG A 6 -2.68 -19.87 -7.46
CA ARG A 6 -2.09 -21.06 -8.13
C ARG A 6 -2.05 -20.95 -9.66
N ARG A 7 -3.03 -20.30 -10.26
CA ARG A 7 -3.06 -20.09 -11.71
C ARG A 7 -2.14 -18.99 -12.20
N LEU A 8 -1.88 -18.00 -11.36
CA LEU A 8 -1.05 -16.83 -11.70
C LEU A 8 0.43 -17.04 -11.34
N ALA A 9 0.75 -17.77 -10.27
CA ALA A 9 2.11 -17.97 -9.80
C ALA A 9 3.10 -18.43 -10.89
N PRO A 10 2.76 -19.35 -11.82
CA PRO A 10 3.68 -19.71 -12.90
C PRO A 10 3.94 -18.62 -13.93
N ARG A 11 3.12 -17.57 -13.95
CA ARG A 11 3.16 -16.50 -14.96
C ARG A 11 3.78 -15.20 -14.45
N PHE A 12 3.81 -15.03 -13.13
CA PHE A 12 4.31 -13.82 -12.49
C PHE A 12 5.35 -14.18 -11.44
N PRO A 13 6.52 -13.56 -11.50
CA PRO A 13 7.61 -13.87 -10.57
C PRO A 13 7.33 -13.41 -9.13
N SER A 14 6.31 -12.60 -8.92
CA SER A 14 5.89 -12.11 -7.62
C SER A 14 4.40 -11.77 -7.64
N LEU A 15 3.68 -12.23 -6.62
CA LEU A 15 2.25 -11.96 -6.43
C LEU A 15 2.00 -11.40 -5.04
N SER A 16 1.26 -10.30 -5.00
CA SER A 16 0.76 -9.73 -3.75
C SER A 16 -0.76 -9.75 -3.71
N VAL A 17 -1.29 -9.90 -2.52
CA VAL A 17 -2.72 -9.76 -2.25
C VAL A 17 -2.99 -8.53 -1.40
N GLU A 18 -4.00 -7.76 -1.78
CA GLU A 18 -4.56 -6.68 -0.99
C GLU A 18 -6.03 -7.04 -0.70
N VAL A 19 -6.26 -7.61 0.46
CA VAL A 19 -7.56 -8.18 0.85
C VAL A 19 -7.83 -7.93 2.33
N GLN A 20 -9.07 -8.22 2.75
CA GLN A 20 -9.39 -8.18 4.18
C GLN A 20 -8.55 -9.17 4.98
N PRO A 21 -8.19 -8.83 6.24
CA PRO A 21 -7.45 -9.71 7.12
C PRO A 21 -8.00 -11.13 7.20
N GLN A 22 -7.11 -12.10 7.14
CA GLN A 22 -7.42 -13.54 7.24
C GLN A 22 -6.66 -14.17 8.41
N THR A 23 -6.96 -15.44 8.69
CA THR A 23 -6.22 -16.24 9.67
C THR A 23 -4.84 -16.63 9.10
N GLU A 24 -3.95 -17.04 9.99
CA GLU A 24 -2.61 -17.48 9.61
C GLU A 24 -2.64 -18.71 8.73
N GLU A 25 -3.58 -19.64 8.95
CA GLU A 25 -3.74 -20.86 8.15
C GLU A 25 -4.10 -20.52 6.70
N VAL A 26 -5.03 -19.57 6.50
CA VAL A 26 -5.41 -19.09 5.15
C VAL A 26 -4.23 -18.44 4.47
N TYR A 27 -3.47 -17.62 5.18
CA TYR A 27 -2.27 -16.98 4.65
C TYR A 27 -1.19 -18.00 4.28
N ARG A 28 -0.99 -19.02 5.10
CA ARG A 28 -0.04 -20.11 4.81
C ARG A 28 -0.42 -20.87 3.54
N ALA A 29 -1.71 -21.14 3.32
CA ALA A 29 -2.19 -21.76 2.09
C ALA A 29 -1.91 -20.86 0.86
N TRP A 30 -2.04 -19.54 0.99
CA TRP A 30 -1.73 -18.61 -0.11
C TRP A 30 -0.24 -18.51 -0.41
N VAL A 31 0.60 -18.53 0.62
CA VAL A 31 2.07 -18.60 0.44
C VAL A 31 2.47 -19.88 -0.28
N GLN A 32 1.91 -21.03 0.14
CA GLN A 32 2.14 -22.31 -0.53
C GLN A 32 1.62 -22.35 -1.97
N ALA A 33 0.60 -21.55 -2.28
CA ALA A 33 0.07 -21.38 -3.63
C ALA A 33 0.95 -20.47 -4.52
N GLY A 34 1.97 -19.79 -3.95
CA GLY A 34 2.90 -18.93 -4.67
C GLY A 34 2.69 -17.42 -4.48
N CYS A 35 1.95 -17.00 -3.44
CA CYS A 35 1.83 -15.59 -3.09
C CYS A 35 2.97 -15.20 -2.14
N ASP A 36 3.67 -14.12 -2.44
CA ASP A 36 4.83 -13.65 -1.67
C ASP A 36 4.61 -12.31 -0.96
N GLY A 37 3.55 -11.58 -1.29
CA GLY A 37 3.24 -10.27 -0.72
C GLY A 37 1.84 -10.15 -0.12
N LEU A 38 1.76 -9.50 1.04
CA LEU A 38 0.51 -9.14 1.72
C LEU A 38 0.47 -7.64 1.94
N VAL A 39 -0.59 -6.99 1.49
CA VAL A 39 -0.84 -5.56 1.72
C VAL A 39 -2.12 -5.40 2.54
N VAL A 40 -1.98 -4.81 3.71
CA VAL A 40 -3.12 -4.43 4.56
C VAL A 40 -2.82 -3.11 5.27
N TYR A 41 -3.52 -2.07 4.87
CA TYR A 41 -3.42 -0.78 5.55
C TYR A 41 -4.25 -0.79 6.82
N GLN A 42 -3.70 -0.22 7.90
CA GLN A 42 -4.43 -0.03 9.15
C GLN A 42 -5.60 0.96 8.98
N GLU A 43 -5.56 1.77 7.96
CA GLU A 43 -6.41 2.92 7.65
C GLU A 43 -6.09 4.10 8.58
N THR A 44 -6.26 3.96 9.88
CA THR A 44 -5.82 4.92 10.89
C THR A 44 -5.35 4.19 12.15
N TYR A 45 -4.34 4.73 12.80
CA TYR A 45 -3.85 4.26 14.10
C TYR A 45 -4.60 4.92 15.28
N ASP A 46 -5.38 5.96 15.00
CA ASP A 46 -6.29 6.56 15.98
C ASP A 46 -7.51 5.68 16.19
N ARG A 47 -7.65 5.12 17.39
CA ARG A 47 -8.72 4.16 17.74
C ARG A 47 -10.11 4.75 17.66
N GLU A 48 -10.25 6.03 18.04
CA GLU A 48 -11.54 6.71 17.99
C GLU A 48 -11.93 7.02 16.55
N ALA A 49 -11.00 7.52 15.73
CA ALA A 49 -11.22 7.73 14.31
C ALA A 49 -11.54 6.40 13.61
N TYR A 50 -10.83 5.32 13.96
CA TYR A 50 -11.07 3.98 13.44
C TYR A 50 -12.50 3.51 13.73
N ALA A 51 -12.93 3.62 14.99
CA ALA A 51 -14.27 3.19 15.41
C ALA A 51 -15.39 4.00 14.74
N ARG A 52 -15.15 5.30 14.46
CA ARG A 52 -16.12 6.16 13.76
C ARG A 52 -16.35 5.76 12.30
N VAL A 53 -15.33 5.22 11.63
CA VAL A 53 -15.43 4.89 10.19
C VAL A 53 -15.68 3.41 9.90
N HIS A 54 -15.44 2.53 10.86
CA HIS A 54 -15.63 1.08 10.72
C HIS A 54 -16.78 0.58 11.59
N LEU A 55 -18.01 0.86 11.17
CA LEU A 55 -19.22 0.64 11.98
C LEU A 55 -19.71 -0.82 12.02
N ALA A 56 -19.32 -1.65 11.04
CA ALA A 56 -19.83 -3.01 10.89
C ALA A 56 -18.81 -3.98 10.31
N GLY A 57 -19.11 -5.28 10.43
CA GLY A 57 -18.33 -6.36 9.85
C GLY A 57 -16.98 -6.58 10.55
N LYS A 58 -16.15 -7.41 9.94
CA LYS A 58 -14.81 -7.77 10.48
C LYS A 58 -13.85 -6.58 10.57
N LYS A 59 -14.09 -5.52 9.80
CA LYS A 59 -13.28 -4.29 9.86
C LYS A 59 -13.41 -3.54 11.19
N ARG A 60 -14.40 -3.82 12.04
CA ARG A 60 -14.54 -3.19 13.37
C ARG A 60 -13.40 -3.58 14.32
N ASP A 61 -12.79 -4.73 14.12
CA ASP A 61 -11.75 -5.23 14.98
C ASP A 61 -10.41 -4.58 14.63
N PHE A 62 -10.06 -3.56 15.42
CA PHE A 62 -8.84 -2.78 15.26
C PHE A 62 -7.59 -3.63 15.45
N GLU A 63 -7.54 -4.45 16.52
CA GLU A 63 -6.37 -5.26 16.86
C GLU A 63 -6.16 -6.35 15.82
N TRP A 64 -7.24 -7.03 15.42
CA TRP A 64 -7.19 -8.04 14.38
C TRP A 64 -6.58 -7.51 13.08
N ARG A 65 -6.90 -6.26 12.73
CA ARG A 65 -6.34 -5.59 11.56
C ARG A 65 -4.90 -5.18 11.77
N LEU A 66 -4.59 -4.59 12.92
CA LEU A 66 -3.23 -4.14 13.28
C LEU A 66 -2.22 -5.29 13.23
N GLU A 67 -2.58 -6.45 13.76
CA GLU A 67 -1.73 -7.65 13.83
C GLU A 67 -1.62 -8.42 12.51
N THR A 68 -2.33 -7.99 11.47
CA THR A 68 -2.36 -8.71 10.19
C THR A 68 -0.99 -8.90 9.54
N PRO A 69 -0.10 -7.88 9.47
CA PRO A 69 1.24 -8.05 8.89
C PRO A 69 2.08 -9.10 9.64
N GLU A 70 1.97 -9.17 10.96
CA GLU A 70 2.67 -10.18 11.76
C GLU A 70 2.16 -11.59 11.46
N ARG A 71 0.83 -11.76 11.39
CA ARG A 71 0.24 -13.06 10.99
C ARG A 71 0.70 -13.46 9.60
N GLY A 72 0.78 -12.50 8.67
CA GLY A 72 1.32 -12.72 7.33
C GLY A 72 2.78 -13.14 7.35
N SER A 73 3.62 -12.47 8.15
CA SER A 73 5.03 -12.82 8.33
C SER A 73 5.19 -14.25 8.86
N ARG A 74 4.44 -14.62 9.90
CA ARG A 74 4.46 -15.98 10.46
C ARG A 74 4.00 -17.05 9.45
N ALA A 75 3.08 -16.68 8.57
CA ALA A 75 2.62 -17.54 7.49
C ALA A 75 3.65 -17.71 6.35
N GLY A 76 4.66 -16.82 6.28
CA GLY A 76 5.75 -16.91 5.33
C GLY A 76 5.75 -15.86 4.20
N PHE A 77 4.89 -14.85 4.25
CA PHE A 77 4.98 -13.73 3.31
C PHE A 77 6.34 -13.03 3.41
N ARG A 78 6.93 -12.74 2.27
CA ARG A 78 8.24 -12.06 2.16
C ARG A 78 8.13 -10.55 1.95
N ARG A 79 6.95 -10.04 1.63
CA ARG A 79 6.68 -8.62 1.47
C ARG A 79 5.42 -8.23 2.25
N LEU A 80 5.57 -7.22 3.09
CA LEU A 80 4.50 -6.70 3.93
C LEU A 80 4.27 -5.23 3.58
N GLY A 81 3.10 -4.92 3.04
CA GLY A 81 2.66 -3.55 2.76
C GLY A 81 1.77 -3.06 3.89
N ILE A 82 2.19 -2.00 4.56
CA ILE A 82 1.40 -1.30 5.57
C ILE A 82 1.11 0.14 5.15
N GLY A 83 0.18 0.80 5.82
CA GLY A 83 -0.14 2.18 5.49
C GLY A 83 -1.25 2.76 6.35
N ALA A 84 -1.40 4.08 6.22
CA ALA A 84 -2.50 4.84 6.78
C ALA A 84 -3.20 5.65 5.69
N LEU A 85 -4.51 5.76 5.76
CA LEU A 85 -5.32 6.63 4.90
C LEU A 85 -5.32 8.03 5.51
N LEU A 86 -4.41 8.86 5.03
CA LEU A 86 -4.19 10.21 5.55
C LEU A 86 -5.43 11.09 5.34
N GLY A 87 -5.87 11.73 6.40
CA GLY A 87 -7.07 12.57 6.40
C GLY A 87 -8.16 12.09 7.35
N LEU A 88 -8.07 10.88 7.90
CA LEU A 88 -9.01 10.36 8.91
C LEU A 88 -8.71 10.88 10.32
N ALA A 89 -7.42 11.08 10.64
CA ALA A 89 -6.92 11.61 11.91
C ALA A 89 -5.73 12.54 11.68
N ASP A 90 -5.16 13.11 12.75
CA ASP A 90 -3.97 13.97 12.64
C ASP A 90 -2.80 13.18 12.04
N TRP A 91 -2.35 13.63 10.88
CA TRP A 91 -1.30 12.94 10.12
C TRP A 91 0.03 12.83 10.87
N ARG A 92 0.30 13.70 11.84
CA ARG A 92 1.53 13.64 12.65
C ARG A 92 1.50 12.46 13.61
N LEU A 93 0.35 12.22 14.22
CA LEU A 93 0.14 11.05 15.08
C LEU A 93 0.16 9.76 14.24
N GLU A 94 -0.53 9.77 13.09
CA GLU A 94 -0.47 8.67 12.13
C GLU A 94 0.97 8.36 11.72
N ALA A 95 1.77 9.38 11.42
CA ALA A 95 3.18 9.24 11.05
C ALA A 95 4.01 8.54 12.13
N VAL A 96 3.83 8.93 13.39
CA VAL A 96 4.56 8.35 14.52
C VAL A 96 4.19 6.87 14.71
N HIS A 97 2.91 6.55 14.73
CA HIS A 97 2.45 5.18 14.91
C HIS A 97 2.82 4.28 13.73
N LEU A 98 2.66 4.78 12.51
CA LEU A 98 3.04 4.04 11.28
C LEU A 98 4.55 3.77 11.25
N ALA A 99 5.37 4.76 11.61
CA ALA A 99 6.81 4.62 11.70
C ALA A 99 7.21 3.58 12.77
N ALA A 100 6.58 3.63 13.94
CA ALA A 100 6.81 2.67 15.01
C ALA A 100 6.42 1.25 14.58
N HIS A 101 5.27 1.09 13.91
CA HIS A 101 4.81 -0.20 13.37
C HIS A 101 5.75 -0.73 12.30
N ALA A 102 6.17 0.11 11.34
CA ALA A 102 7.15 -0.28 10.34
C ALA A 102 8.45 -0.78 10.97
N ARG A 103 9.00 -0.03 11.93
CA ARG A 103 10.23 -0.39 12.64
C ARG A 103 10.08 -1.68 13.45
N TYR A 104 8.93 -1.87 14.09
CA TYR A 104 8.62 -3.10 14.81
C TYR A 104 8.63 -4.31 13.85
N LEU A 105 7.91 -4.21 12.73
CA LEU A 105 7.86 -5.27 11.72
C LEU A 105 9.23 -5.57 11.10
N MET A 106 10.03 -4.54 10.78
CA MET A 106 11.38 -4.72 10.23
C MET A 106 12.30 -5.49 11.18
N ARG A 107 12.09 -5.35 12.49
CA ARG A 107 12.85 -6.07 13.51
C ARG A 107 12.33 -7.48 13.77
N ASP A 108 11.01 -7.61 13.96
CA ASP A 108 10.34 -8.86 14.33
C ASP A 108 10.23 -9.80 13.13
N SER A 109 9.86 -9.23 11.99
CA SER A 109 9.64 -9.93 10.72
C SER A 109 10.83 -9.76 9.75
N TRP A 110 12.05 -9.87 10.25
CA TRP A 110 13.30 -9.55 9.54
C TRP A 110 13.49 -10.26 8.19
N ARG A 111 12.74 -11.34 7.94
CA ARG A 111 12.73 -12.06 6.66
C ARG A 111 11.85 -11.42 5.60
N ALA A 112 11.04 -10.44 5.99
CA ALA A 112 10.12 -9.77 5.10
C ALA A 112 10.56 -8.33 4.81
N MET A 113 10.40 -7.90 3.57
CA MET A 113 10.54 -6.49 3.19
C MET A 113 9.28 -5.74 3.61
N VAL A 114 9.44 -4.68 4.37
CA VAL A 114 8.33 -3.79 4.76
C VAL A 114 8.24 -2.63 3.80
N SER A 115 7.05 -2.35 3.28
CA SER A 115 6.76 -1.18 2.47
C SER A 115 5.64 -0.33 3.09
N ILE A 116 5.77 0.98 2.99
CA ILE A 116 4.86 1.97 3.54
C ILE A 116 4.12 2.65 2.40
N SER A 117 2.79 2.74 2.52
CA SER A 117 1.95 3.50 1.61
C SER A 117 1.16 4.57 2.36
N LEU A 118 1.03 5.73 1.76
CA LEU A 118 0.47 6.94 2.37
C LEU A 118 -0.66 7.53 1.49
N PRO A 119 -1.72 6.75 1.16
CA PRO A 119 -2.80 7.30 0.38
C PRO A 119 -3.50 8.42 1.15
N ARG A 120 -3.71 9.56 0.50
CA ARG A 120 -4.57 10.62 1.05
C ARG A 120 -6.03 10.34 0.72
N LEU A 121 -6.91 10.61 1.68
CA LEU A 121 -8.34 10.53 1.48
C LEU A 121 -8.77 11.57 0.44
N ARG A 122 -9.38 11.11 -0.62
CA ARG A 122 -9.93 11.93 -1.70
C ARG A 122 -11.45 11.90 -1.66
N PRO A 123 -12.12 12.98 -2.05
CA PRO A 123 -13.57 12.96 -2.20
C PRO A 123 -13.99 11.79 -3.13
N ALA A 124 -15.04 11.08 -2.73
CA ALA A 124 -15.73 10.11 -3.55
C ALA A 124 -17.22 10.31 -3.37
N ALA A 125 -18.03 9.86 -4.30
CA ALA A 125 -19.46 10.22 -4.41
C ALA A 125 -20.27 9.99 -3.12
N PHE A 126 -19.83 9.06 -2.24
CA PHE A 126 -20.47 8.75 -0.95
C PHE A 126 -19.48 8.67 0.21
N ALA A 127 -18.27 9.18 0.06
CA ALA A 127 -17.25 9.09 1.10
C ALA A 127 -17.28 10.30 2.04
N ILE A 128 -17.00 10.05 3.31
CA ILE A 128 -16.70 11.08 4.29
C ILE A 128 -15.45 11.83 3.80
N GLY A 129 -15.53 13.14 3.69
CA GLY A 129 -14.38 13.99 3.36
C GLY A 129 -13.30 13.91 4.46
N PRO A 130 -12.07 14.36 4.16
CA PRO A 130 -11.01 14.37 5.16
C PRO A 130 -11.35 15.28 6.33
N THR A 131 -11.34 14.73 7.56
CA THR A 131 -11.48 15.51 8.79
C THR A 131 -10.20 16.26 9.15
N HIS A 132 -9.06 15.75 8.69
CA HIS A 132 -7.72 16.30 8.88
C HIS A 132 -6.98 16.40 7.54
N PRO A 133 -7.25 17.42 6.70
CA PRO A 133 -6.63 17.54 5.38
C PRO A 133 -5.09 17.59 5.48
N VAL A 134 -4.42 16.89 4.55
CA VAL A 134 -2.96 16.87 4.47
C VAL A 134 -2.52 17.62 3.22
N SER A 135 -1.77 18.71 3.40
CA SER A 135 -1.23 19.49 2.30
C SER A 135 -0.12 18.74 1.55
N ASP A 136 0.17 19.14 0.31
CA ASP A 136 1.32 18.59 -0.43
C ASP A 136 2.63 18.78 0.31
N ARG A 137 2.81 19.94 0.96
CA ARG A 137 3.99 20.23 1.78
C ARG A 137 4.13 19.28 2.96
N ASP A 138 3.03 18.98 3.66
CA ASP A 138 3.05 18.06 4.80
C ASP A 138 3.25 16.62 4.32
N PHE A 139 2.67 16.25 3.18
CA PHE A 139 2.90 14.95 2.55
C PHE A 139 4.39 14.74 2.22
N VAL A 140 5.02 15.73 1.59
CA VAL A 140 6.48 15.70 1.28
C VAL A 140 7.31 15.57 2.56
N ARG A 141 6.98 16.35 3.60
CA ARG A 141 7.67 16.25 4.91
C ARG A 141 7.56 14.86 5.51
N LEU A 142 6.36 14.26 5.43
CA LEU A 142 6.12 12.92 5.94
C LEU A 142 6.95 11.87 5.19
N VAL A 143 7.00 11.92 3.86
CA VAL A 143 7.82 11.02 3.04
C VAL A 143 9.30 11.14 3.43
N CYS A 144 9.83 12.36 3.54
CA CYS A 144 11.22 12.59 3.95
C CYS A 144 11.48 12.07 5.37
N ALA A 145 10.58 12.34 6.32
CA ALA A 145 10.73 11.89 7.70
C ALA A 145 10.75 10.36 7.80
N LEU A 146 9.86 9.68 7.10
CA LEU A 146 9.80 8.21 7.05
C LEU A 146 11.06 7.62 6.40
N ARG A 147 11.55 8.22 5.31
CA ARG A 147 12.80 7.78 4.68
C ARG A 147 14.00 7.91 5.61
N MET A 148 14.07 8.99 6.39
CA MET A 148 15.16 9.20 7.37
C MET A 148 15.03 8.25 8.56
N PHE A 149 13.81 7.97 9.02
CA PHE A 149 13.57 7.11 10.19
C PHE A 149 13.71 5.62 9.88
N ALA A 150 13.25 5.18 8.71
CA ALA A 150 13.26 3.79 8.26
C ALA A 150 13.91 3.69 6.85
N PRO A 151 15.25 3.82 6.76
CA PRO A 151 15.96 3.90 5.48
C PRO A 151 15.80 2.64 4.62
N ASP A 152 15.57 1.50 5.23
CA ASP A 152 15.43 0.21 4.53
C ASP A 152 13.98 -0.12 4.16
N ALA A 153 12.99 0.67 4.62
CA ALA A 153 11.60 0.46 4.24
C ALA A 153 11.33 0.93 2.81
N GLY A 154 10.52 0.16 2.08
CA GLY A 154 9.96 0.64 0.82
C GLY A 154 8.96 1.79 1.06
N ILE A 155 8.87 2.74 0.13
CA ILE A 155 7.82 3.77 0.12
C ILE A 155 7.10 3.68 -1.22
N THR A 156 5.80 3.38 -1.17
CA THR A 156 4.95 3.23 -2.36
C THR A 156 4.09 4.47 -2.57
N LEU A 157 4.12 5.01 -3.78
CA LEU A 157 3.36 6.20 -4.15
C LEU A 157 2.20 5.83 -5.09
N SER A 158 0.98 6.11 -4.64
CA SER A 158 -0.24 5.74 -5.35
C SER A 158 -0.63 6.76 -6.42
N THR A 159 -1.49 6.35 -7.35
CA THR A 159 -2.12 7.21 -8.37
C THR A 159 -3.16 8.20 -7.80
N ARG A 160 -3.43 8.17 -6.50
CA ARG A 160 -4.27 9.19 -5.83
C ARG A 160 -3.62 10.57 -5.86
N GLU A 161 -2.30 10.62 -5.95
CA GLU A 161 -1.56 11.87 -6.02
C GLU A 161 -1.41 12.36 -7.47
N SER A 162 -1.39 13.68 -7.66
CA SER A 162 -1.23 14.27 -8.99
C SER A 162 0.11 13.92 -9.62
N ALA A 163 0.16 13.87 -10.94
CA ALA A 163 1.38 13.61 -11.69
C ALA A 163 2.53 14.53 -11.27
N GLY A 164 2.26 15.83 -11.11
CA GLY A 164 3.29 16.80 -10.71
C GLY A 164 3.85 16.53 -9.31
N LEU A 165 3.00 16.23 -8.33
CA LEU A 165 3.46 15.88 -6.98
C LEU A 165 4.27 14.58 -6.99
N ARG A 166 3.78 13.55 -7.67
CA ARG A 166 4.47 12.25 -7.79
C ARG A 166 5.85 12.39 -8.39
N ASP A 167 5.96 13.18 -9.43
CA ASP A 167 7.20 13.48 -10.12
C ASP A 167 8.20 14.25 -9.24
N GLY A 168 7.71 15.17 -8.42
CA GLY A 168 8.55 15.93 -7.48
C GLY A 168 9.00 15.09 -6.27
N VAL A 169 8.18 14.17 -5.79
CA VAL A 169 8.47 13.35 -4.59
C VAL A 169 9.33 12.12 -4.92
N MET A 170 9.39 11.71 -6.17
CA MET A 170 10.11 10.52 -6.61
C MET A 170 11.56 10.47 -6.10
N SER A 171 12.28 11.58 -6.18
CA SER A 171 13.68 11.69 -5.74
C SER A 171 13.88 11.74 -4.23
N LEU A 172 12.79 11.85 -3.46
CA LEU A 172 12.84 11.98 -2.00
C LEU A 172 12.75 10.65 -1.26
N GLY A 173 13.02 9.55 -1.97
CA GLY A 173 13.11 8.22 -1.37
C GLY A 173 11.92 7.30 -1.65
N VAL A 174 11.09 7.63 -2.64
CA VAL A 174 10.08 6.69 -3.16
C VAL A 174 10.76 5.50 -3.83
N THR A 175 10.30 4.29 -3.54
CA THR A 175 10.87 3.06 -4.09
C THR A 175 9.95 2.36 -5.10
N SER A 176 8.65 2.63 -5.03
CA SER A 176 7.72 2.09 -6.01
C SER A 176 6.57 3.06 -6.28
N MET A 177 6.00 2.97 -7.48
CA MET A 177 4.91 3.83 -7.93
C MET A 177 3.86 3.00 -8.65
N SER A 178 2.58 3.20 -8.33
CA SER A 178 1.48 2.64 -9.11
C SER A 178 1.32 3.39 -10.42
N ALA A 179 0.87 2.71 -11.48
CA ALA A 179 0.57 3.33 -12.77
C ALA A 179 -0.63 2.64 -13.42
N GLY A 180 -1.42 3.40 -14.19
CA GLY A 180 -2.57 2.88 -14.92
C GLY A 180 -3.65 2.25 -14.04
N SER A 181 -3.79 2.69 -12.78
CA SER A 181 -4.76 2.13 -11.85
C SER A 181 -6.20 2.33 -12.33
N ARG A 182 -7.05 1.33 -12.06
CA ARG A 182 -8.49 1.36 -12.28
C ARG A 182 -9.17 1.00 -10.97
N THR A 183 -10.16 1.80 -10.56
CA THR A 183 -10.83 1.63 -9.25
C THR A 183 -12.30 1.24 -9.37
N GLU A 184 -12.82 1.23 -10.58
CA GLU A 184 -14.14 0.70 -10.91
C GLU A 184 -14.10 -0.83 -11.06
N PRO A 185 -15.13 -1.57 -10.63
CA PRO A 185 -15.22 -3.01 -10.84
C PRO A 185 -15.14 -3.37 -12.34
N GLY A 186 -14.23 -4.29 -12.68
CA GLY A 186 -14.01 -4.70 -14.07
C GLY A 186 -13.27 -3.70 -14.95
N GLY A 187 -12.81 -2.58 -14.40
CA GLY A 187 -12.20 -1.46 -15.16
C GLY A 187 -10.96 -1.81 -15.99
N TYR A 188 -10.31 -2.93 -15.72
CA TYR A 188 -9.21 -3.44 -16.55
C TYR A 188 -9.67 -4.26 -17.75
N SER A 189 -10.89 -4.74 -17.75
CA SER A 189 -11.43 -5.62 -18.81
C SER A 189 -12.25 -4.85 -19.85
N ALA A 190 -12.99 -3.84 -19.42
CA ALA A 190 -13.80 -2.97 -20.27
C ALA A 190 -14.10 -1.65 -19.55
N PRO A 191 -14.42 -0.55 -20.28
CA PRO A 191 -14.97 0.64 -19.66
C PRO A 191 -16.23 0.27 -18.87
N SER A 192 -16.23 0.57 -17.57
CA SER A 192 -17.37 0.29 -16.68
C SER A 192 -18.03 1.60 -16.29
N ALA A 193 -19.38 1.62 -16.30
CA ALA A 193 -20.19 2.69 -15.72
C ALA A 193 -20.31 2.57 -14.19
N ALA A 194 -19.69 1.55 -13.59
CA ALA A 194 -19.69 1.36 -12.14
C ALA A 194 -18.94 2.49 -11.42
N GLU A 195 -19.41 2.80 -10.23
CA GLU A 195 -18.80 3.85 -9.43
C GLU A 195 -17.36 3.52 -9.04
N LYS A 196 -16.51 4.53 -9.15
CA LYS A 196 -15.11 4.43 -8.72
C LYS A 196 -15.02 4.33 -7.21
N GLN A 197 -14.22 3.41 -6.72
CA GLN A 197 -13.95 3.25 -5.29
C GLN A 197 -13.32 4.52 -4.68
N PHE A 198 -12.46 5.20 -5.44
CA PHE A 198 -11.87 6.50 -5.10
C PHE A 198 -11.38 7.21 -6.36
N GLU A 199 -11.14 8.50 -6.24
CA GLU A 199 -10.65 9.32 -7.33
C GLU A 199 -9.16 9.11 -7.58
N ILE A 200 -8.78 8.99 -8.86
CA ILE A 200 -7.40 8.86 -9.33
C ILE A 200 -7.00 10.21 -9.93
N ALA A 201 -5.93 10.82 -9.41
CA ALA A 201 -5.43 12.11 -9.90
C ALA A 201 -4.34 11.97 -10.98
N ASP A 202 -3.59 10.87 -10.98
CA ASP A 202 -2.63 10.58 -12.06
C ASP A 202 -3.20 9.49 -12.98
N LEU A 203 -3.65 9.94 -14.15
CA LEU A 203 -4.26 9.09 -15.17
C LEU A 203 -3.25 8.57 -16.21
N ARG A 204 -1.96 8.85 -16.02
CA ARG A 204 -0.91 8.38 -16.95
C ARG A 204 -0.90 6.87 -17.07
N THR A 205 -0.66 6.43 -18.29
CA THR A 205 -0.41 5.01 -18.60
C THR A 205 0.89 4.53 -17.94
N PRO A 206 1.06 3.21 -17.76
CA PRO A 206 2.33 2.67 -17.27
C PRO A 206 3.55 3.13 -18.09
N GLN A 207 3.41 3.23 -19.41
CA GLN A 207 4.48 3.68 -20.30
C GLN A 207 4.85 5.15 -20.10
N GLU A 208 3.86 6.02 -19.82
CA GLU A 208 4.10 7.43 -19.53
C GLU A 208 4.78 7.62 -18.18
N VAL A 209 4.38 6.86 -17.15
CA VAL A 209 5.05 6.87 -15.85
C VAL A 209 6.47 6.34 -15.99
N PHE A 210 6.67 5.27 -16.73
CA PHE A 210 8.00 4.71 -17.02
C PHE A 210 8.93 5.76 -17.66
N ARG A 211 8.45 6.49 -18.69
CA ARG A 211 9.20 7.59 -19.29
C ARG A 211 9.52 8.69 -18.29
N ALA A 212 8.54 9.13 -17.50
CA ALA A 212 8.73 10.17 -16.50
C ALA A 212 9.80 9.80 -15.44
N VAL A 213 9.93 8.53 -15.10
CA VAL A 213 10.97 8.01 -14.21
C VAL A 213 12.34 8.07 -14.89
N ARG A 214 12.44 7.63 -16.16
CA ARG A 214 13.70 7.68 -16.94
C ARG A 214 14.18 9.10 -17.19
N ASP A 215 13.28 10.01 -17.54
CA ASP A 215 13.60 11.41 -17.82
C ASP A 215 14.19 12.13 -16.59
N ARG A 216 14.02 11.54 -15.38
CA ARG A 216 14.61 12.01 -14.12
C ARG A 216 15.90 11.28 -13.74
N GLY A 217 16.44 10.46 -14.62
CA GLY A 217 17.70 9.77 -14.43
C GLY A 217 17.60 8.49 -13.60
N TYR A 218 16.41 7.95 -13.40
CA TYR A 218 16.23 6.65 -12.75
C TYR A 218 16.04 5.55 -13.78
N ASP A 219 16.39 4.33 -13.41
CA ASP A 219 16.12 3.14 -14.21
C ASP A 219 14.86 2.44 -13.70
N PRO A 220 13.68 2.65 -14.32
CA PRO A 220 12.45 2.04 -13.89
C PRO A 220 12.44 0.55 -14.23
N VAL A 221 12.09 -0.27 -13.26
CA VAL A 221 11.90 -1.70 -13.42
C VAL A 221 10.43 -2.04 -13.17
N TRP A 222 9.88 -2.99 -13.95
CA TRP A 222 8.52 -3.46 -13.74
C TRP A 222 8.40 -4.30 -12.46
N LYS A 223 9.53 -4.75 -11.98
CA LYS A 223 9.63 -5.59 -10.83
C LYS A 223 11.01 -5.41 -10.18
N ASP A 224 10.97 -5.07 -8.93
CA ASP A 224 12.14 -4.97 -8.07
C ASP A 224 12.21 -6.20 -7.15
N TRP A 225 12.42 -7.38 -7.74
CA TRP A 225 12.44 -8.63 -7.02
C TRP A 225 13.40 -9.62 -7.66
N GLU A 226 14.44 -9.99 -6.98
CA GLU A 226 15.38 -10.98 -7.48
C GLU A 226 14.98 -12.41 -7.09
N VAL A 227 15.04 -13.31 -8.07
CA VAL A 227 14.75 -14.73 -7.91
C VAL A 227 15.66 -15.36 -6.82
N ALA A 228 16.87 -14.81 -6.62
CA ALA A 228 17.81 -15.25 -5.60
C ALA A 228 17.25 -15.16 -4.15
N LEU A 229 16.20 -14.36 -3.92
CA LEU A 229 15.54 -14.26 -2.62
C LEU A 229 14.45 -15.31 -2.40
N HIS A 230 14.22 -16.19 -3.37
CA HIS A 230 13.24 -17.28 -3.29
C HIS A 230 13.82 -18.60 -2.77
N GLY A 231 15.07 -18.61 -2.29
CA GLY A 231 15.71 -19.76 -1.71
C GLY A 231 15.17 -20.15 -0.33
#